data_2eeb71cfb32a7c9bbb940536b1a11525
#
_entry.id   2eeb71cfb32a7c9bbb940536b1a11525
#
_cell.length_a   1.000
_cell.length_b   1.000
_cell.length_c   1.000
_cell.angle_alpha   90.00
_cell.angle_beta   90.00
_cell.angle_gamma   90.00
#
_symmetry.space_group_name_H-M   'P 1'
#
loop_
_entity.id
_entity.type
_entity.pdbx_description
1 polymer ?
#
loop_
_entity_poly.entity_id
_entity_poly.type
_entity_poly.pdbx_seq_one_letter_code
_entity_poly.pdbx_strand_id
1 'polypeptide(L)' 'IVMSTSLNMLEVFGMEAKAVLHQMQERFPPVNPSPEDSIEKIMYRSGQRSVVEWLVDKLENE' A
#
# COMPACT_ATOMS: atom_id res chain seq x y z
N ILE A 1 1.57 15.86 -24.04
CA ILE A 1 1.20 15.07 -23.97
C ILE A 1 0.28 14.68 -22.99
N VAL A 2 0.57 14.11 -22.23
CA VAL A 2 -0.27 13.66 -21.44
C VAL A 2 -0.89 14.54 -20.60
N MET A 3 -0.49 15.63 -20.65
CA MET A 3 -1.03 16.56 -19.94
C MET A 3 -2.41 16.68 -20.06
N SER A 4 -2.88 16.36 -21.10
CA SER A 4 -4.24 16.56 -21.26
C SER A 4 -4.97 15.55 -20.47
N THR A 5 -4.36 14.96 -19.57
CA THR A 5 -5.03 14.05 -18.78
C THR A 5 -6.28 14.63 -18.24
N SER A 6 -7.37 14.02 -18.49
CA SER A 6 -8.64 14.52 -18.06
C SER A 6 -8.96 14.02 -16.68
N LEU A 7 -10.04 14.51 -16.11
CA LEU A 7 -10.49 14.04 -14.82
C LEU A 7 -10.82 12.56 -14.86
N ASN A 8 -11.34 12.08 -15.99
CA ASN A 8 -11.62 10.66 -16.12
C ASN A 8 -10.37 9.84 -15.95
N MET A 9 -9.26 10.31 -16.49
CA MET A 9 -8.01 9.59 -16.38
C MET A 9 -7.56 9.55 -14.92
N LEU A 10 -7.74 10.66 -14.20
CA LEU A 10 -7.39 10.69 -12.78
C LEU A 10 -8.25 9.73 -11.98
N GLU A 11 -9.52 9.62 -12.34
CA GLU A 11 -10.40 8.69 -11.65
C GLU A 11 -9.97 7.25 -11.90
N VAL A 12 -9.57 6.95 -13.13
CA VAL A 12 -9.11 5.62 -13.46
C VAL A 12 -7.84 5.28 -12.67
N PHE A 13 -6.91 6.23 -12.57
CA PHE A 13 -5.71 6.01 -11.77
C PHE A 13 -6.07 5.79 -10.31
N GLY A 14 -7.04 6.53 -9.78
CA GLY A 14 -7.46 6.35 -8.41
C GLY A 14 -8.04 4.97 -8.17
N MET A 15 -8.84 4.48 -9.12
CA MET A 15 -9.42 3.15 -8.99
C MET A 15 -8.35 2.08 -9.08
N GLU A 16 -7.38 2.25 -9.98
CA GLU A 16 -6.30 1.30 -10.09
C GLU A 16 -5.44 1.31 -8.84
N ALA A 17 -5.20 2.48 -8.27
CA ALA A 17 -4.41 2.58 -7.05
C ALA A 17 -5.08 1.83 -5.90
N LYS A 18 -6.40 1.95 -5.79
CA LYS A 18 -7.12 1.26 -4.74
C LYS A 18 -7.10 -0.25 -4.95
N ALA A 19 -7.17 -0.69 -6.20
CA ALA A 19 -7.11 -2.11 -6.51
C ALA A 19 -5.73 -2.67 -6.17
N VAL A 20 -4.68 -1.93 -6.50
CA VAL A 20 -3.32 -2.34 -6.18
C VAL A 20 -3.12 -2.34 -4.66
N LEU A 21 -3.67 -1.34 -3.98
CA LEU A 21 -3.55 -1.29 -2.53
C LEU A 21 -4.22 -2.50 -1.89
N HIS A 22 -5.36 -2.92 -2.41
CA HIS A 22 -6.03 -4.10 -1.89
C HIS A 22 -5.12 -5.32 -2.01
N GLN A 23 -4.48 -5.49 -3.16
CA GLN A 23 -3.54 -6.59 -3.36
C GLN A 23 -2.34 -6.47 -2.44
N MET A 24 -1.85 -5.26 -2.23
CA MET A 24 -0.72 -5.04 -1.32
C MET A 24 -1.09 -5.41 0.11
N GLN A 25 -2.30 -5.08 0.51
CA GLN A 25 -2.73 -5.41 1.87
C GLN A 25 -2.84 -6.92 2.07
N GLU A 26 -3.23 -7.64 1.02
CA GLU A 26 -3.26 -9.09 1.11
C GLU A 26 -1.88 -9.69 1.12
N ARG A 27 -0.96 -9.10 0.36
CA ARG A 27 0.40 -9.61 0.25
C ARG A 27 1.24 -9.23 1.47
N PHE A 28 1.00 -8.05 2.02
CA PHE A 28 1.78 -7.54 3.15
C PHE A 28 0.83 -7.20 4.30
N PRO A 29 0.31 -8.23 4.98
CA PRO A 29 -0.64 -7.98 6.06
C PRO A 29 0.03 -7.34 7.26
N PRO A 30 -0.75 -6.84 8.21
CA PRO A 30 -0.17 -6.27 9.42
C PRO A 30 0.72 -7.30 10.11
N VAL A 31 1.82 -6.82 10.66
CA VAL A 31 2.79 -7.70 11.27
C VAL A 31 2.28 -8.16 12.63
N ASN A 32 2.32 -9.48 12.83
CA ASN A 32 1.91 -10.06 14.09
C ASN A 32 3.03 -11.01 14.52
N PRO A 33 4.06 -10.50 15.19
CA PRO A 33 5.24 -11.31 15.49
C PRO A 33 4.93 -12.52 16.38
N SER A 34 5.59 -13.61 16.12
CA SER A 34 5.50 -14.77 16.98
C SER A 34 6.84 -14.94 17.70
N PRO A 35 6.87 -15.70 18.80
CA PRO A 35 8.13 -15.88 19.53
C PRO A 35 9.24 -16.52 18.70
N GLU A 36 8.89 -17.23 17.63
CA GLU A 36 9.88 -17.88 16.79
C GLU A 36 10.44 -16.95 15.72
N ASP A 37 9.84 -15.80 15.51
CA ASP A 37 10.31 -14.90 14.47
C ASP A 37 11.58 -14.19 14.91
N SER A 38 12.54 -14.07 13.99
CA SER A 38 13.74 -13.31 14.28
C SER A 38 13.42 -11.82 14.23
N ILE A 39 14.25 -11.03 14.87
CA ILE A 39 14.06 -9.60 14.89
C ILE A 39 14.23 -9.05 13.48
N GLU A 40 15.16 -9.61 12.71
CA GLU A 40 15.40 -9.17 11.34
C GLU A 40 14.16 -9.41 10.47
N LYS A 41 13.50 -10.54 10.65
CA LYS A 41 12.31 -10.87 9.90
C LYS A 41 11.17 -9.93 10.28
N ILE A 42 11.02 -9.64 11.56
CA ILE A 42 10.00 -8.72 12.04
C ILE A 42 10.23 -7.33 11.46
N MET A 43 11.48 -6.87 11.49
CA MET A 43 11.79 -5.54 10.97
C MET A 43 11.58 -5.46 9.47
N TYR A 44 11.94 -6.52 8.75
CA TYR A 44 11.75 -6.57 7.31
C TYR A 44 10.26 -6.46 6.95
N ARG A 45 9.44 -7.26 7.63
CA ARG A 45 8.00 -7.25 7.39
C ARG A 45 7.35 -5.95 7.83
N SER A 46 7.84 -5.38 8.93
CA SER A 46 7.32 -4.10 9.41
C SER A 46 7.63 -2.98 8.42
N GLY A 47 8.79 -3.03 7.79
CA GLY A 47 9.13 -2.05 6.76
C GLY A 47 8.21 -2.17 5.55
N GLN A 48 7.92 -3.41 5.12
CA GLN A 48 7.00 -3.62 4.02
C GLN A 48 5.60 -3.12 4.37
N ARG A 49 5.14 -3.42 5.57
CA ARG A 49 3.80 -3.00 5.99
C ARG A 49 3.71 -1.49 6.13
N SER A 50 4.80 -0.86 6.55
CA SER A 50 4.80 0.58 6.72
C SER A 50 4.58 1.31 5.39
N VAL A 51 5.07 0.76 4.28
CA VAL A 51 4.82 1.33 2.96
C VAL A 51 3.34 1.22 2.61
N VAL A 52 2.74 0.08 2.91
CA VAL A 52 1.32 -0.12 2.65
C VAL A 52 0.50 0.87 3.46
N GLU A 53 0.86 1.07 4.72
CA GLU A 53 0.12 1.99 5.59
C GLU A 53 0.27 3.43 5.14
N TRP A 54 1.44 3.79 4.62
CA TRP A 54 1.64 5.11 4.06
C TRP A 54 0.68 5.34 2.88
N LEU A 55 0.54 4.32 2.03
CA LEU A 55 -0.33 4.45 0.87
C LEU A 55 -1.80 4.51 1.29
N VAL A 56 -2.18 3.72 2.28
CA VAL A 56 -3.55 3.78 2.81
C VAL A 56 -3.86 5.19 3.29
N ASP A 57 -2.95 5.76 4.08
CA ASP A 57 -3.14 7.09 4.61
C ASP A 57 -3.23 8.11 3.48
N LYS A 58 -2.40 7.96 2.46
CA LYS A 58 -2.38 8.87 1.34
C LYS A 58 -3.70 8.85 0.58
N LEU A 59 -4.24 7.66 0.35
CA LEU A 59 -5.48 7.54 -0.40
C LEU A 59 -6.70 7.94 0.41
N GLU A 60 -6.66 7.74 1.72
CA GLU A 60 -7.80 8.09 2.55
C GLU A 60 -7.86 9.57 2.88
N ASN A 61 -6.74 10.24 2.86
CA ASN A 61 -6.68 11.64 3.23
C ASN A 61 -6.61 12.59 2.04
N GLU A 62 -7.00 12.11 0.89
CA GLU A 62 -7.06 12.99 -0.27
C GLU A 62 -8.41 13.62 -0.49
#